data_27b6f9a56cc3fad3e24cdb7602e0af15
#
_entry.id   27b6f9a56cc3fad3e24cdb7602e0af15
#
_cell.length_a   1.000
_cell.length_b   1.000
_cell.length_c   1.000
_cell.angle_alpha   90.00
_cell.angle_beta   90.00
_cell.angle_gamma   90.00
#
_symmetry.space_group_name_H-M   'P 1'
#
loop_
_entity.id
_entity.type
_entity.pdbx_description
1 polymer ?
#
loop_
_entity_poly.entity_id
_entity_poly.type
_entity_poly.pdbx_seq_one_letter_code
_entity_poly.pdbx_strand_id
1 'polypeptide(L)'
;MSDTLHLEDIPRVKSISKEDFIEHYLKPQKPVVIERLIEDWPAFKKWDFEYIDSVAGNLKVPLYDDRPISSKLKFNEPHAEMKMKDYIKLLKKQPTNYRIFLYNLMKQVPVLQKDL
;
A
#
# COMPACT_ATOMS: atom_id res chain seq x y z
N MET A 1 -13.97 -7.85 -36.13
CA MET A 1 -14.13 -6.48 -35.62
C MET A 1 -13.09 -6.26 -34.53
N SER A 2 -12.18 -5.37 -34.74
CA SER A 2 -11.17 -5.08 -33.72
C SER A 2 -11.70 -4.02 -32.78
N ASP A 3 -11.87 -4.37 -31.53
CA ASP A 3 -12.17 -3.40 -30.50
C ASP A 3 -10.88 -2.63 -30.20
N THR A 4 -10.86 -1.36 -30.61
CA THR A 4 -9.74 -0.49 -30.31
C THR A 4 -9.92 0.05 -28.90
N LEU A 5 -8.98 -0.25 -28.01
CA LEU A 5 -8.96 0.35 -26.68
C LEU A 5 -8.75 1.86 -26.83
N HIS A 6 -9.67 2.62 -26.26
CA HIS A 6 -9.52 4.05 -26.20
C HIS A 6 -8.77 4.40 -24.89
N LEU A 7 -7.50 4.75 -25.04
CA LEU A 7 -6.65 5.06 -23.90
C LEU A 7 -6.54 6.58 -23.74
N GLU A 8 -6.79 7.04 -22.54
CA GLU A 8 -6.61 8.44 -22.15
C GLU A 8 -5.64 8.51 -20.98
N ASP A 9 -4.86 9.60 -20.93
CA ASP A 9 -4.02 9.86 -19.79
C ASP A 9 -4.86 10.19 -18.57
N ILE A 10 -4.46 9.67 -17.40
CA ILE A 10 -5.11 10.01 -16.14
C ILE A 10 -4.71 11.44 -15.76
N PRO A 11 -5.69 12.35 -15.53
CA PRO A 11 -5.37 13.70 -15.12
C PRO A 11 -4.56 13.75 -13.83
N ARG A 12 -3.62 14.68 -13.76
CA ARG A 12 -2.83 14.92 -12.56
C ARG A 12 -3.12 16.34 -12.07
N VAL A 13 -3.48 16.48 -10.80
CA VAL A 13 -3.73 17.78 -10.17
C VAL A 13 -2.81 17.93 -8.96
N LYS A 14 -2.33 19.14 -8.72
CA LYS A 14 -1.44 19.40 -7.58
C LYS A 14 -2.20 19.37 -6.27
N SER A 15 -3.41 19.92 -6.25
CA SER A 15 -4.31 19.87 -5.12
C SER A 15 -5.74 20.04 -5.63
N ILE A 16 -6.71 19.66 -4.80
CA ILE A 16 -8.12 19.75 -5.18
C ILE A 16 -8.96 19.82 -3.91
N SER A 17 -10.04 20.62 -3.93
CA SER A 17 -10.99 20.65 -2.85
C SER A 17 -11.82 19.36 -2.83
N LYS A 18 -12.40 19.04 -1.67
CA LYS A 18 -13.29 17.90 -1.55
C LYS A 18 -14.49 18.01 -2.50
N GLU A 19 -15.03 19.21 -2.60
CA GLU A 19 -16.19 19.49 -3.44
C GLU A 19 -15.88 19.28 -4.91
N ASP A 20 -14.74 19.79 -5.38
CA ASP A 20 -14.30 19.60 -6.77
C ASP A 20 -13.98 18.15 -7.07
N PHE A 21 -13.36 17.45 -6.12
CA PHE A 21 -13.11 16.02 -6.28
C PHE A 21 -14.41 15.25 -6.48
N ILE A 22 -15.42 15.53 -5.66
CA ILE A 22 -16.72 14.85 -5.76
C ILE A 22 -17.39 15.14 -7.10
N GLU A 23 -17.44 16.42 -7.51
CA GLU A 23 -18.18 16.83 -8.71
C GLU A 23 -17.50 16.36 -10.01
N HIS A 24 -16.17 16.46 -10.08
CA HIS A 24 -15.45 16.25 -11.34
C HIS A 24 -14.86 14.87 -11.51
N TYR A 25 -14.71 14.11 -10.42
CA TYR A 25 -14.06 12.79 -10.47
C TYR A 25 -14.89 11.69 -9.83
N LEU A 26 -15.40 11.90 -8.62
CA LEU A 26 -16.14 10.84 -7.92
C LEU A 26 -17.49 10.56 -8.58
N LYS A 27 -18.32 11.58 -8.77
CA LYS A 27 -19.64 11.41 -9.40
C LYS A 27 -19.54 10.88 -10.82
N PRO A 28 -18.67 11.43 -11.69
CA PRO A 28 -18.49 10.90 -13.04
C PRO A 28 -17.74 9.57 -13.10
N GLN A 29 -17.20 9.09 -11.97
CA GLN A 29 -16.38 7.88 -11.89
C GLN A 29 -15.14 7.95 -12.78
N LYS A 30 -14.41 9.06 -12.69
CA LYS A 30 -13.16 9.28 -13.41
C LYS A 30 -11.96 9.19 -12.47
N PRO A 31 -10.86 8.54 -12.87
CA PRO A 31 -9.66 8.50 -12.06
C PRO A 31 -8.93 9.85 -12.08
N VAL A 32 -8.18 10.13 -11.01
CA VAL A 32 -7.34 11.32 -10.90
C VAL A 32 -6.15 11.02 -10.01
N VAL A 33 -5.00 11.59 -10.34
CA VAL A 33 -3.81 11.56 -9.47
C VAL A 33 -3.70 12.90 -8.76
N ILE A 34 -3.72 12.89 -7.45
CA ILE A 34 -3.57 14.09 -6.62
C ILE A 34 -2.13 14.09 -6.08
N GLU A 35 -1.29 15.00 -6.61
CA GLU A 35 0.16 14.93 -6.41
C GLU A 35 0.60 15.30 -4.99
N ARG A 36 -0.16 16.15 -4.28
CA ARG A 36 0.25 16.69 -2.97
C ARG A 36 -0.68 16.34 -1.83
N LEU A 37 -1.48 15.29 -2.02
CA LEU A 37 -2.50 14.95 -1.04
C LEU A 37 -1.92 14.62 0.34
N ILE A 38 -0.78 13.93 0.38
CA ILE A 38 -0.22 13.39 1.62
C ILE A 38 0.97 14.19 2.17
N GLU A 39 1.38 15.28 1.51
CA GLU A 39 2.58 16.03 1.92
C GLU A 39 2.47 16.60 3.34
N ASP A 40 1.24 16.93 3.79
CA ASP A 40 1.00 17.47 5.12
C ASP A 40 0.79 16.39 6.19
N TRP A 41 0.75 15.13 5.78
CA TRP A 41 0.63 14.04 6.76
C TRP A 41 1.96 13.82 7.49
N PRO A 42 1.93 13.63 8.82
CA PRO A 42 3.16 13.31 9.54
C PRO A 42 3.90 12.10 8.94
N ALA A 43 3.16 11.12 8.43
CA ALA A 43 3.73 9.94 7.79
C ALA A 43 4.66 10.27 6.62
N PHE A 44 4.38 11.33 5.86
CA PHE A 44 5.17 11.70 4.68
C PHE A 44 6.64 11.93 5.02
N LYS A 45 6.92 12.57 6.16
CA LYS A 45 8.30 12.85 6.60
C LYS A 45 8.84 11.81 7.58
N LYS A 46 7.95 11.14 8.29
CA LYS A 46 8.29 10.31 9.45
C LYS A 46 8.50 8.84 9.08
N TRP A 47 7.73 8.33 8.10
CA TRP A 47 7.77 6.90 7.79
C TRP A 47 8.94 6.58 6.87
N ASP A 48 9.90 5.87 7.43
CA ASP A 48 10.99 5.23 6.70
C ASP A 48 11.19 3.82 7.29
N PHE A 49 12.13 3.08 6.76
CA PHE A 49 12.36 1.73 7.25
C PHE A 49 12.79 1.71 8.72
N GLU A 50 13.60 2.66 9.13
CA GLU A 50 14.07 2.76 10.52
C GLU A 50 12.91 3.02 11.49
N TYR A 51 12.02 3.94 11.13
CA TYR A 51 10.86 4.24 11.96
C TYR A 51 9.90 3.05 12.04
N ILE A 52 9.58 2.43 10.92
CA ILE A 52 8.68 1.26 10.91
C ILE A 52 9.30 0.11 11.72
N ASP A 53 10.60 -0.12 11.60
CA ASP A 53 11.30 -1.11 12.42
C ASP A 53 11.18 -0.79 13.90
N SER A 54 11.34 0.48 14.29
CA SER A 54 11.28 0.87 15.70
C SER A 54 9.92 0.62 16.35
N VAL A 55 8.82 0.78 15.60
CA VAL A 55 7.46 0.65 16.15
C VAL A 55 6.81 -0.71 15.85
N ALA A 56 7.27 -1.42 14.86
CA ALA A 56 6.63 -2.65 14.40
C ALA A 56 7.62 -3.80 14.13
N GLY A 57 8.90 -3.61 14.40
CA GLY A 57 9.95 -4.56 14.01
C GLY A 57 9.76 -5.97 14.54
N ASN A 58 9.19 -6.14 15.73
CA ASN A 58 9.00 -7.45 16.34
C ASN A 58 7.69 -8.15 15.96
N LEU A 59 6.83 -7.49 15.21
CA LEU A 59 5.58 -8.11 14.77
C LEU A 59 5.83 -9.11 13.65
N LYS A 60 5.17 -10.26 13.75
CA LYS A 60 5.12 -11.21 12.64
C LYS A 60 4.12 -10.71 11.62
N VAL A 61 4.54 -10.68 10.37
CA VAL A 61 3.69 -10.24 9.25
C VAL A 61 3.52 -11.40 8.26
N PRO A 62 2.30 -11.57 7.71
CA PRO A 62 2.07 -12.58 6.69
C PRO A 62 2.56 -12.07 5.34
N LEU A 63 3.26 -12.94 4.61
CA LEU A 63 3.84 -12.60 3.32
C LEU A 63 3.26 -13.46 2.23
N TYR A 64 2.97 -12.82 1.11
CA TYR A 64 2.42 -13.44 -0.08
C TYR A 64 3.32 -13.14 -1.26
N ASP A 65 3.49 -14.10 -2.14
CA ASP A 65 4.26 -13.92 -3.37
C ASP A 65 3.45 -14.38 -4.59
N ASP A 66 4.13 -14.57 -5.72
CA ASP A 66 3.48 -14.91 -6.99
C ASP A 66 3.26 -16.40 -7.19
N ARG A 67 3.58 -17.22 -6.19
CA ARG A 67 3.38 -18.66 -6.33
C ARG A 67 1.90 -19.00 -6.49
N PRO A 68 1.56 -19.96 -7.36
CA PRO A 68 0.19 -20.43 -7.48
C PRO A 68 -0.34 -20.94 -6.14
N ILE A 69 -1.63 -20.72 -5.89
CA ILE A 69 -2.29 -21.29 -4.71
C ILE A 69 -2.34 -22.80 -4.91
N SER A 70 -1.66 -23.53 -4.01
CA SER A 70 -1.72 -24.98 -4.01
C SER A 70 -3.09 -25.45 -3.49
N SER A 71 -3.61 -26.55 -4.04
CA SER A 71 -4.81 -27.19 -3.53
C SER A 71 -4.68 -27.65 -2.07
N LYS A 72 -3.45 -27.72 -1.56
CA LYS A 72 -3.15 -28.08 -0.17
C LYS A 72 -3.22 -26.89 0.78
N LEU A 73 -3.19 -25.67 0.26
CA LEU A 73 -3.27 -24.46 1.09
C LEU A 73 -4.73 -24.07 1.27
N LYS A 74 -5.05 -23.59 2.46
CA LYS A 74 -6.34 -22.98 2.73
C LYS A 74 -6.45 -21.66 1.97
N PHE A 75 -7.67 -21.25 1.68
CA PHE A 75 -7.93 -19.96 1.06
C PHE A 75 -7.31 -18.83 1.91
N ASN A 76 -6.56 -17.95 1.27
CA ASN A 76 -5.87 -16.81 1.90
C ASN A 76 -4.80 -17.19 2.93
N GLU A 77 -4.24 -18.39 2.85
CA GLU A 77 -3.13 -18.76 3.70
C GLU A 77 -1.83 -18.09 3.18
N PRO A 78 -1.04 -17.44 4.06
CA PRO A 78 0.20 -16.81 3.62
C PRO A 78 1.25 -17.83 3.18
N HIS A 79 2.10 -17.43 2.22
CA HIS A 79 3.20 -18.26 1.74
C HIS A 79 4.36 -18.33 2.73
N ALA A 80 4.52 -17.29 3.55
CA ALA A 80 5.57 -17.20 4.56
C ALA A 80 5.15 -16.23 5.67
N GLU A 81 5.84 -16.32 6.79
CA GLU A 81 5.72 -15.33 7.87
C GLU A 81 7.12 -14.98 8.33
N MET A 82 7.34 -13.71 8.65
CA MET A 82 8.58 -13.27 9.29
C MET A 82 8.31 -12.02 10.12
N LYS A 83 9.26 -11.69 10.99
CA LYS A 83 9.17 -10.43 11.72
C LYS A 83 9.33 -9.26 10.75
N MET A 84 8.63 -8.17 11.01
CA MET A 84 8.73 -6.97 10.18
C MET A 84 10.18 -6.52 9.99
N LYS A 85 11.00 -6.57 11.04
CA LYS A 85 12.42 -6.19 10.93
C LYS A 85 13.20 -7.04 9.95
N ASP A 86 12.89 -8.33 9.87
CA ASP A 86 13.56 -9.24 8.94
C ASP A 86 13.07 -9.01 7.51
N TYR A 87 11.79 -8.70 7.34
CA TYR A 87 11.24 -8.31 6.04
C TYR A 87 11.86 -7.01 5.54
N ILE A 88 12.01 -6.02 6.41
CA ILE A 88 12.67 -4.75 6.06
C ILE A 88 14.13 -5.01 5.62
N LYS A 89 14.87 -5.86 6.34
CA LYS A 89 16.23 -6.24 5.94
C LYS A 89 16.25 -6.87 4.55
N LEU A 90 15.28 -7.72 4.27
CA LEU A 90 15.15 -8.37 2.96
C LEU A 90 14.91 -7.32 1.86
N LEU A 91 14.01 -6.36 2.09
CA LEU A 91 13.71 -5.28 1.14
C LEU A 91 14.95 -4.43 0.85
N LYS A 92 15.76 -4.15 1.86
CA LYS A 92 17.00 -3.37 1.69
C LYS A 92 18.08 -4.13 0.92
N LYS A 93 18.09 -5.44 1.03
CA LYS A 93 19.16 -6.27 0.48
C LYS A 93 18.96 -6.56 -1.00
N GLN A 94 17.73 -6.84 -1.42
CA GLN A 94 17.44 -7.29 -2.79
C GLN A 94 15.96 -7.09 -3.12
N PRO A 95 15.60 -6.98 -4.40
CA PRO A 95 14.21 -7.03 -4.80
C PRO A 95 13.58 -8.35 -4.38
N THR A 96 12.31 -8.30 -3.99
CA THR A 96 11.56 -9.49 -3.59
C THR A 96 10.10 -9.38 -4.06
N ASN A 97 9.49 -10.52 -4.36
CA ASN A 97 8.07 -10.60 -4.67
C ASN A 97 7.20 -10.73 -3.42
N TYR A 98 7.80 -10.87 -2.24
CA TYR A 98 7.04 -10.90 -1.00
C TYR A 98 6.39 -9.56 -0.72
N ARG A 99 5.11 -9.62 -0.35
CA ARG A 99 4.34 -8.44 0.06
C ARG A 99 3.46 -8.79 1.25
N ILE A 100 3.26 -7.81 2.11
CA ILE A 100 2.31 -7.94 3.21
C ILE A 100 0.91 -7.77 2.64
N PHE A 101 0.01 -8.70 2.93
CA PHE A 101 -1.35 -8.68 2.41
C PHE A 101 -2.30 -9.24 3.47
N LEU A 102 -3.53 -8.76 3.48
CA LEU A 102 -4.55 -9.17 4.45
C LEU A 102 -4.10 -8.99 5.90
N TYR A 103 -3.46 -7.87 6.18
CA TYR A 103 -2.94 -7.57 7.50
C TYR A 103 -3.19 -6.10 7.84
N ASN A 104 -3.84 -5.85 8.97
CA ASN A 104 -4.12 -4.49 9.40
C ASN A 104 -3.05 -4.00 10.36
N LEU A 105 -1.98 -3.46 9.81
CA LEU A 105 -0.85 -2.95 10.58
C LEU A 105 -1.28 -1.81 11.51
N MET A 106 -2.18 -0.94 11.08
CA MET A 106 -2.65 0.19 11.89
C MET A 106 -3.38 -0.27 13.16
N LYS A 107 -4.08 -1.39 13.08
CA LYS A 107 -4.74 -1.98 14.24
C LYS A 107 -3.72 -2.59 15.22
N GLN A 108 -2.66 -3.20 14.69
CA GLN A 108 -1.61 -3.82 15.51
C GLN A 108 -0.69 -2.78 16.15
N VAL A 109 -0.47 -1.65 15.46
CA VAL A 109 0.42 -0.56 15.91
C VAL A 109 -0.34 0.76 15.80
N PRO A 110 -1.22 1.07 16.78
CA PRO A 110 -2.09 2.25 16.68
C PRO A 110 -1.37 3.58 16.53
N VAL A 111 -0.11 3.68 16.98
CA VAL A 111 0.68 4.91 16.85
C VAL A 111 0.84 5.32 15.38
N LEU A 112 0.84 4.36 14.45
CA LEU A 112 0.95 4.65 13.03
C LEU A 112 -0.28 5.36 12.49
N GLN A 113 -1.46 5.07 13.04
CA GLN A 113 -2.70 5.70 12.60
C GLN A 113 -2.71 7.21 12.86
N LYS A 114 -2.01 7.65 13.90
CA LYS A 114 -1.94 9.08 14.25
C LYS A 114 -1.16 9.90 13.22
N ASP A 115 -0.41 9.25 12.38
CA ASP A 115 0.44 9.91 11.37
C ASP A 115 -0.27 10.13 10.04
N LEU A 116 -1.51 9.67 9.92
CA LEU A 116 -2.32 9.78 8.71
C LEU A 116 -3.36 10.90 8.78
#